data_bd262b657259a054edeef2496c587867
#
_entry.id   bd262b657259a054edeef2496c587867
#
_cell.length_a   1.000
_cell.length_b   1.000
_cell.length_c   1.000
_cell.angle_alpha   90.00
_cell.angle_beta   90.00
_cell.angle_gamma   90.00
#
_symmetry.space_group_name_H-M   'P 1'
#
loop_
_entity.id
_entity.type
_entity.pdbx_description
1 polymer ?
#
loop_
_entity_poly.entity_id
_entity_poly.type
_entity_poly.pdbx_seq_one_letter_code
_entity_poly.pdbx_strand_id
1 'polypeptide(L)'
;MAEWRLWRSWSSDQLQRRLRHLAEVSPNFVAAEQEMTGERGWHHYHSEAIIASELDGHALFERASVALANYQFSNPAVVTAHFDPAGPLLGRRLLLEIKVLGLRYLCPALVTHVRDEPDVYGFRYDTLEGHIERGVEWFLITRDQTGAIRFRIEARWKHGQLPNWWSRLGFSLLSGHYQRRWHRQAHRRLSLLACYGSLARPPRDAAGLTHQGVDVTFTYYTK
;
A
#
# COMPACT_ATOMS: atom_id res chain seq x y z
N MET A 1 10.20 -17.73 6.12
CA MET A 1 9.07 -17.60 7.09
C MET A 1 9.04 -16.17 7.58
N ALA A 2 7.86 -15.53 7.68
CA ALA A 2 7.72 -14.15 8.13
C ALA A 2 8.30 -13.94 9.54
N GLU A 3 9.11 -12.89 9.70
CA GLU A 3 9.55 -12.46 11.04
C GLU A 3 8.40 -11.77 11.75
N TRP A 4 8.22 -12.04 13.03
CA TRP A 4 7.19 -11.41 13.82
C TRP A 4 7.62 -11.17 15.27
N ARG A 5 6.95 -10.23 15.92
CA ARG A 5 7.10 -9.91 17.34
C ARG A 5 5.76 -9.59 17.98
N LEU A 6 5.67 -9.81 19.27
CA LEU A 6 4.53 -9.39 20.08
C LEU A 6 4.93 -8.12 20.86
N TRP A 7 4.16 -7.04 20.67
CA TRP A 7 4.29 -5.73 21.33
C TRP A 7 5.60 -4.96 21.11
N ARG A 8 6.70 -5.62 20.80
CA ARG A 8 8.03 -5.00 20.68
C ARG A 8 8.29 -4.52 19.26
N SER A 9 8.79 -3.28 19.14
CA SER A 9 9.30 -2.73 17.88
C SER A 9 10.70 -3.27 17.55
N TRP A 10 11.07 -3.22 16.28
CA TRP A 10 12.45 -3.37 15.85
C TRP A 10 13.20 -2.07 16.05
N SER A 11 14.49 -2.14 16.46
CA SER A 11 15.34 -0.96 16.48
C SER A 11 15.70 -0.53 15.03
N SER A 12 16.09 0.73 14.87
CA SER A 12 16.55 1.25 13.57
C SER A 12 17.68 0.41 12.98
N ASP A 13 18.67 0.02 13.79
CA ASP A 13 19.78 -0.82 13.35
C ASP A 13 19.33 -2.22 12.90
N GLN A 14 18.33 -2.79 13.57
CA GLN A 14 17.75 -4.07 13.18
C GLN A 14 17.03 -3.95 11.82
N LEU A 15 16.27 -2.90 11.61
CA LEU A 15 15.59 -2.63 10.34
C LEU A 15 16.59 -2.37 9.21
N GLN A 16 17.62 -1.57 9.45
CA GLN A 16 18.66 -1.30 8.45
C GLN A 16 19.43 -2.55 8.04
N ARG A 17 19.79 -3.43 8.99
CA ARG A 17 20.44 -4.70 8.67
C ARG A 17 19.55 -5.57 7.77
N ARG A 18 18.24 -5.64 8.07
CA ARG A 18 17.28 -6.40 7.27
C ARG A 18 17.11 -5.82 5.88
N LEU A 19 16.99 -4.50 5.77
CA LEU A 19 16.89 -3.83 4.46
C LEU A 19 18.09 -4.15 3.57
N ARG A 20 19.31 -4.14 4.12
CA ARG A 20 20.51 -4.54 3.35
C ARG A 20 20.45 -5.99 2.90
N HIS A 21 19.98 -6.89 3.75
CA HIS A 21 19.84 -8.32 3.41
C HIS A 21 18.75 -8.59 2.35
N LEU A 22 17.79 -7.69 2.19
CA LEU A 22 16.75 -7.85 1.15
C LEU A 22 17.32 -7.91 -0.28
N ALA A 23 18.56 -7.47 -0.51
CA ALA A 23 19.19 -7.58 -1.82
C ALA A 23 19.28 -9.04 -2.33
N GLU A 24 19.36 -10.00 -1.39
CA GLU A 24 19.52 -11.43 -1.67
C GLU A 24 18.18 -12.20 -1.62
N VAL A 25 17.06 -11.52 -1.29
CA VAL A 25 15.75 -12.17 -1.13
C VAL A 25 15.00 -12.20 -2.43
N SER A 26 14.56 -13.39 -2.85
CA SER A 26 13.83 -13.63 -4.09
C SER A 26 12.30 -13.39 -3.94
N PRO A 27 11.56 -13.17 -5.05
CA PRO A 27 10.10 -13.22 -5.05
C PRO A 27 9.60 -14.57 -4.52
N ASN A 28 8.48 -14.55 -3.81
CA ASN A 28 7.89 -15.74 -3.20
C ASN A 28 6.81 -16.41 -4.07
N PHE A 29 6.67 -15.99 -5.33
CA PHE A 29 5.77 -16.54 -6.34
C PHE A 29 6.41 -16.44 -7.72
N VAL A 30 5.89 -17.22 -8.69
CA VAL A 30 6.33 -17.17 -10.08
C VAL A 30 5.43 -16.19 -10.85
N ALA A 31 6.03 -15.39 -11.74
CA ALA A 31 5.29 -14.36 -12.51
C ALA A 31 4.08 -14.93 -13.28
N ALA A 32 4.19 -16.12 -13.85
CA ALA A 32 3.11 -16.83 -14.53
C ALA A 32 1.91 -17.12 -13.59
N GLU A 33 2.13 -17.29 -12.28
CA GLU A 33 1.04 -17.51 -11.33
C GLU A 33 0.13 -16.29 -11.17
N GLN A 34 0.58 -15.08 -11.50
CA GLN A 34 -0.22 -13.85 -11.43
C GLN A 34 -1.24 -13.75 -12.56
N GLU A 35 -0.89 -14.28 -13.73
CA GLU A 35 -1.74 -14.23 -14.93
C GLU A 35 -2.84 -15.28 -14.88
N MET A 36 -2.69 -16.29 -14.04
CA MET A 36 -3.67 -17.36 -13.83
C MET A 36 -4.84 -16.84 -12.98
N THR A 37 -5.58 -15.89 -13.56
CA THR A 37 -6.86 -15.43 -13.01
C THR A 37 -7.81 -16.60 -13.01
N GLY A 38 -7.97 -17.26 -11.84
CA GLY A 38 -8.90 -18.34 -11.67
C GLY A 38 -8.41 -19.58 -10.97
N GLU A 39 -7.16 -19.64 -10.61
CA GLU A 39 -6.69 -20.72 -9.75
C GLU A 39 -7.27 -20.61 -8.34
N ARG A 40 -7.60 -21.76 -7.76
CA ARG A 40 -8.06 -21.85 -6.37
C ARG A 40 -7.06 -21.18 -5.42
N GLY A 41 -7.56 -20.27 -4.60
CA GLY A 41 -6.81 -19.62 -3.54
C GLY A 41 -6.20 -18.28 -3.88
N TRP A 42 -6.34 -17.76 -5.12
CA TRP A 42 -6.00 -16.39 -5.45
C TRP A 42 -7.18 -15.45 -5.16
N HIS A 43 -6.89 -14.35 -4.47
CA HIS A 43 -7.80 -13.25 -4.24
C HIS A 43 -7.42 -12.09 -5.16
N HIS A 44 -8.42 -11.50 -5.81
CA HIS A 44 -8.24 -10.30 -6.60
C HIS A 44 -9.28 -9.27 -6.19
N TYR A 45 -8.85 -8.09 -5.80
CA TYR A 45 -9.72 -6.97 -5.49
C TYR A 45 -9.02 -5.64 -5.74
N HIS A 46 -9.81 -4.60 -5.87
CA HIS A 46 -9.30 -3.23 -5.77
C HIS A 46 -10.20 -2.36 -4.90
N SER A 47 -9.63 -1.28 -4.38
CA SER A 47 -10.36 -0.15 -3.82
C SER A 47 -10.03 1.11 -4.62
N GLU A 48 -11.01 1.97 -4.83
CA GLU A 48 -10.84 3.21 -5.59
C GLU A 48 -11.65 4.34 -4.96
N ALA A 49 -11.12 5.56 -5.01
CA ALA A 49 -11.83 6.78 -4.63
C ALA A 49 -11.28 8.00 -5.36
N ILE A 50 -12.13 9.01 -5.57
CA ILE A 50 -11.68 10.36 -5.91
C ILE A 50 -11.08 10.96 -4.64
N ILE A 51 -9.81 11.35 -4.68
CA ILE A 51 -9.06 11.90 -3.53
C ILE A 51 -8.92 13.40 -3.59
N ALA A 52 -9.04 13.99 -4.78
CA ALA A 52 -9.04 15.43 -5.01
C ALA A 52 -9.74 15.74 -6.35
N SER A 53 -10.25 16.96 -6.49
CA SER A 53 -10.80 17.45 -7.75
C SER A 53 -10.61 18.97 -7.81
N GLU A 54 -9.96 19.45 -8.86
CA GLU A 54 -9.72 20.86 -9.12
C GLU A 54 -9.51 21.06 -10.62
N LEU A 55 -10.02 22.17 -11.19
CA LEU A 55 -9.91 22.48 -12.62
C LEU A 55 -8.46 22.50 -13.14
N ASP A 56 -7.50 22.89 -12.27
CA ASP A 56 -6.07 22.76 -12.54
C ASP A 56 -5.43 21.76 -11.56
N GLY A 57 -5.81 20.50 -11.71
CA GLY A 57 -5.40 19.43 -10.82
C GLY A 57 -3.91 19.02 -10.88
N HIS A 58 -3.05 19.74 -11.64
CA HIS A 58 -1.66 19.36 -11.83
C HIS A 58 -0.86 19.38 -10.50
N ALA A 59 -0.96 20.48 -9.76
CA ALA A 59 -0.25 20.59 -8.47
C ALA A 59 -0.77 19.59 -7.42
N LEU A 60 -2.07 19.26 -7.44
CA LEU A 60 -2.65 18.23 -6.59
C LEU A 60 -2.11 16.84 -6.96
N PHE A 61 -2.04 16.56 -8.26
CA PHE A 61 -1.52 15.30 -8.79
C PHE A 61 -0.04 15.11 -8.43
N GLU A 62 0.79 16.14 -8.61
CA GLU A 62 2.20 16.10 -8.22
C GLU A 62 2.38 15.84 -6.71
N ARG A 63 1.65 16.55 -5.84
CA ARG A 63 1.71 16.30 -4.40
C ARG A 63 1.28 14.89 -4.04
N ALA A 64 0.22 14.38 -4.67
CA ALA A 64 -0.23 13.02 -4.48
C ALA A 64 0.82 12.01 -4.92
N SER A 65 1.48 12.24 -6.07
CA SER A 65 2.54 11.38 -6.62
C SER A 65 3.76 11.32 -5.70
N VAL A 66 4.23 12.47 -5.19
CA VAL A 66 5.31 12.54 -4.21
C VAL A 66 4.95 11.81 -2.92
N ALA A 67 3.74 12.02 -2.41
CA ALA A 67 3.27 11.35 -1.20
C ALA A 67 3.16 9.83 -1.41
N LEU A 68 2.72 9.38 -2.60
CA LEU A 68 2.64 7.97 -2.97
C LEU A 68 4.03 7.34 -3.05
N ALA A 69 4.98 7.96 -3.76
CA ALA A 69 6.36 7.48 -3.91
C ALA A 69 7.08 7.29 -2.56
N ASN A 70 6.72 8.10 -1.58
CA ASN A 70 7.27 8.08 -0.23
C ASN A 70 6.44 7.24 0.76
N TYR A 71 5.46 6.47 0.28
CA TYR A 71 4.59 5.60 1.08
C TYR A 71 3.84 6.35 2.20
N GLN A 72 3.65 7.68 2.07
CA GLN A 72 3.03 8.52 3.11
C GLN A 72 1.52 8.33 3.24
N PHE A 73 0.90 7.73 2.23
CA PHE A 73 -0.52 7.37 2.23
C PHE A 73 -0.85 6.32 3.30
N SER A 74 0.10 5.48 3.65
CA SER A 74 -0.12 4.43 4.65
C SER A 74 -0.19 4.99 6.07
N ASN A 75 -1.13 4.47 6.86
CA ASN A 75 -1.20 4.80 8.28
C ASN A 75 -0.15 3.99 9.06
N PRO A 76 0.88 4.64 9.66
CA PRO A 76 1.95 3.95 10.37
C PRO A 76 1.47 3.18 11.62
N ALA A 77 0.25 3.43 12.11
CA ALA A 77 -0.35 2.61 13.15
C ALA A 77 -0.80 1.22 12.65
N VAL A 78 -0.93 1.04 11.33
CA VAL A 78 -1.35 -0.21 10.69
C VAL A 78 -0.22 -0.80 9.86
N VAL A 79 0.35 -0.02 8.92
CA VAL A 79 1.48 -0.45 8.08
C VAL A 79 2.50 0.67 8.01
N THR A 80 3.74 0.37 8.37
CA THR A 80 4.89 1.27 8.19
C THR A 80 5.82 0.67 7.14
N ALA A 81 6.14 1.43 6.10
CA ALA A 81 7.16 1.03 5.15
C ALA A 81 8.53 1.57 5.58
N HIS A 82 9.52 0.69 5.63
CA HIS A 82 10.92 1.02 5.84
C HIS A 82 11.68 0.76 4.53
N PHE A 83 12.41 1.75 4.04
CA PHE A 83 13.17 1.70 2.79
C PHE A 83 14.27 2.76 2.79
N ASP A 84 15.18 2.68 1.82
CA ASP A 84 16.14 3.75 1.56
C ASP A 84 15.49 4.84 0.69
N PRO A 85 15.28 6.05 1.22
CA PRO A 85 14.62 7.13 0.47
C PRO A 85 15.53 7.72 -0.63
N ALA A 86 16.85 7.52 -0.57
CA ALA A 86 17.80 8.05 -1.55
C ALA A 86 17.81 7.25 -2.86
N GLY A 87 17.35 6.00 -2.83
CA GLY A 87 17.31 5.14 -4.02
C GLY A 87 16.11 5.42 -4.93
N PRO A 88 16.18 4.99 -6.21
CA PRO A 88 15.07 5.10 -7.15
C PRO A 88 13.87 4.32 -6.66
N LEU A 89 12.67 4.70 -7.15
CA LEU A 89 11.44 3.97 -6.81
C LEU A 89 11.44 2.57 -7.45
N LEU A 90 11.76 2.47 -8.74
CA LEU A 90 11.92 1.18 -9.41
C LEU A 90 13.10 0.41 -8.81
N GLY A 91 12.88 -0.82 -8.43
CA GLY A 91 13.88 -1.65 -7.74
C GLY A 91 14.01 -1.38 -6.24
N ARG A 92 13.23 -0.43 -5.68
CA ARG A 92 13.21 -0.14 -4.25
C ARG A 92 12.73 -1.34 -3.46
N ARG A 93 13.51 -1.73 -2.48
CA ARG A 93 13.15 -2.77 -1.54
C ARG A 93 12.44 -2.16 -0.34
N LEU A 94 11.32 -2.74 0.00
CA LEU A 94 10.46 -2.31 1.09
C LEU A 94 10.46 -3.38 2.17
N LEU A 95 10.54 -2.96 3.42
CA LEU A 95 10.27 -3.81 4.56
C LEU A 95 9.02 -3.26 5.25
N LEU A 96 7.88 -3.90 4.98
CA LEU A 96 6.59 -3.48 5.49
C LEU A 96 6.37 -4.04 6.90
N GLU A 97 6.25 -3.17 7.88
CA GLU A 97 5.89 -3.55 9.25
C GLU A 97 4.37 -3.50 9.40
N ILE A 98 3.72 -4.66 9.35
CA ILE A 98 2.27 -4.80 9.49
C ILE A 98 1.92 -5.03 10.96
N LYS A 99 1.00 -4.23 11.50
CA LYS A 99 0.62 -4.20 12.92
C LYS A 99 -0.83 -4.60 13.09
N VAL A 100 -1.06 -5.71 13.77
CA VAL A 100 -2.41 -6.27 14.01
C VAL A 100 -2.48 -6.83 15.44
N LEU A 101 -3.37 -6.29 16.28
CA LEU A 101 -3.65 -6.80 17.63
C LEU A 101 -2.39 -7.03 18.49
N GLY A 102 -1.44 -6.08 18.43
CA GLY A 102 -0.17 -6.18 19.14
C GLY A 102 0.89 -7.03 18.45
N LEU A 103 0.52 -7.79 17.44
CA LEU A 103 1.45 -8.50 16.57
C LEU A 103 2.04 -7.54 15.54
N ARG A 104 3.31 -7.73 15.25
CA ARG A 104 4.06 -7.00 14.25
C ARG A 104 4.75 -8.00 13.33
N TYR A 105 4.50 -7.90 12.04
CA TYR A 105 5.12 -8.73 11.02
C TYR A 105 6.02 -7.87 10.16
N LEU A 106 7.22 -8.36 9.84
CA LEU A 106 8.07 -7.76 8.81
C LEU A 106 7.85 -8.52 7.50
N CYS A 107 7.36 -7.79 6.51
CA CYS A 107 6.92 -8.31 5.23
C CYS A 107 7.77 -7.68 4.12
N PRO A 108 8.72 -8.41 3.55
CA PRO A 108 9.60 -7.89 2.50
C PRO A 108 8.88 -7.82 1.16
N ALA A 109 9.12 -6.73 0.41
CA ALA A 109 8.59 -6.50 -0.92
C ALA A 109 9.60 -5.77 -1.81
N LEU A 110 9.41 -5.83 -3.12
CA LEU A 110 10.24 -5.20 -4.14
C LEU A 110 9.35 -4.42 -5.11
N VAL A 111 9.64 -3.14 -5.34
CA VAL A 111 8.99 -2.37 -6.39
C VAL A 111 9.50 -2.85 -7.75
N THR A 112 8.62 -3.49 -8.52
CA THR A 112 8.97 -4.13 -9.80
C THR A 112 8.50 -3.33 -11.01
N HIS A 113 7.51 -2.45 -10.84
CA HIS A 113 6.99 -1.60 -11.91
C HIS A 113 6.71 -0.21 -11.38
N VAL A 114 6.95 0.79 -12.24
CA VAL A 114 6.59 2.19 -12.01
C VAL A 114 5.90 2.68 -13.28
N ARG A 115 4.80 3.39 -13.11
CA ARG A 115 4.17 4.19 -14.15
C ARG A 115 4.39 5.65 -13.81
N ASP A 116 4.90 6.41 -14.78
CA ASP A 116 5.19 7.85 -14.65
C ASP A 116 4.83 8.51 -15.98
N GLU A 117 3.55 8.81 -16.13
CA GLU A 117 2.93 9.37 -17.31
C GLU A 117 2.24 10.69 -16.94
N PRO A 118 1.91 11.59 -17.87
CA PRO A 118 1.35 12.90 -17.55
C PRO A 118 0.11 12.88 -16.64
N ASP A 119 -0.72 11.85 -16.77
CA ASP A 119 -1.98 11.71 -16.03
C ASP A 119 -2.09 10.39 -15.24
N VAL A 120 -1.00 9.62 -15.16
CA VAL A 120 -0.96 8.36 -14.42
C VAL A 120 0.36 8.24 -13.69
N TYR A 121 0.31 8.15 -12.38
CA TYR A 121 1.48 7.87 -11.57
C TYR A 121 1.22 6.71 -10.61
N GLY A 122 2.21 5.85 -10.44
CA GLY A 122 2.12 4.79 -9.43
C GLY A 122 3.18 3.73 -9.55
N PHE A 123 3.07 2.76 -8.67
CA PHE A 123 4.00 1.64 -8.66
C PHE A 123 3.32 0.33 -8.25
N ARG A 124 3.95 -0.77 -8.61
CA ARG A 124 3.62 -2.11 -8.15
C ARG A 124 4.78 -2.64 -7.32
N TYR A 125 4.46 -3.24 -6.20
CA TYR A 125 5.42 -4.12 -5.53
C TYR A 125 5.01 -5.59 -5.67
N ASP A 126 6.02 -6.43 -5.67
CA ASP A 126 5.91 -7.88 -5.62
C ASP A 126 6.39 -8.35 -4.24
N THR A 127 5.70 -9.30 -3.66
CA THR A 127 6.08 -9.85 -2.35
C THR A 127 7.30 -10.75 -2.49
N LEU A 128 8.19 -10.68 -1.49
CA LEU A 128 9.40 -11.49 -1.43
C LEU A 128 9.26 -12.63 -0.40
N GLU A 129 10.22 -13.55 -0.40
CA GLU A 129 10.29 -14.61 0.60
C GLU A 129 10.28 -14.03 2.03
N GLY A 130 9.45 -14.61 2.90
CA GLY A 130 9.20 -14.08 4.24
C GLY A 130 8.00 -13.15 4.36
N HIS A 131 7.34 -12.76 3.25
CA HIS A 131 6.07 -12.05 3.31
C HIS A 131 4.92 -12.99 3.74
N ILE A 132 3.95 -12.46 4.52
CA ILE A 132 2.77 -13.23 4.99
C ILE A 132 1.78 -13.53 3.85
N GLU A 133 1.86 -12.81 2.76
CA GLU A 133 1.10 -13.00 1.52
C GLU A 133 2.06 -13.30 0.36
N ARG A 134 1.50 -13.84 -0.72
CA ARG A 134 2.21 -14.07 -1.99
C ARG A 134 1.43 -13.38 -3.09
N GLY A 135 2.06 -12.47 -3.80
CA GLY A 135 1.41 -11.77 -4.90
C GLY A 135 1.92 -10.36 -5.12
N VAL A 136 1.06 -9.52 -5.66
CA VAL A 136 1.39 -8.17 -6.11
C VAL A 136 0.35 -7.18 -5.62
N GLU A 137 0.79 -5.93 -5.43
CA GLU A 137 -0.11 -4.83 -5.13
C GLU A 137 0.30 -3.58 -5.92
N TRP A 138 -0.67 -3.00 -6.64
CA TRP A 138 -0.57 -1.75 -7.35
C TRP A 138 -1.12 -0.59 -6.53
N PHE A 139 -0.45 0.52 -6.59
CA PHE A 139 -0.89 1.83 -6.11
C PHE A 139 -0.85 2.79 -7.28
N LEU A 140 -2.01 3.22 -7.75
CA LEU A 140 -2.14 4.05 -8.96
C LEU A 140 -2.93 5.31 -8.66
N ILE A 141 -2.41 6.44 -9.11
CA ILE A 141 -3.10 7.72 -9.17
C ILE A 141 -3.37 8.01 -10.64
N THR A 142 -4.58 8.40 -10.96
CA THR A 142 -4.96 8.85 -12.30
C THR A 142 -5.64 10.20 -12.21
N ARG A 143 -5.35 11.09 -13.15
CA ARG A 143 -6.05 12.36 -13.35
C ARG A 143 -6.90 12.26 -14.61
N ASP A 144 -8.16 12.54 -14.52
CA ASP A 144 -9.04 12.57 -15.70
C ASP A 144 -9.15 13.98 -16.30
N GLN A 145 -9.84 14.09 -17.45
CA GLN A 145 -10.02 15.35 -18.18
C GLN A 145 -10.81 16.41 -17.40
N THR A 146 -11.53 16.02 -16.35
CA THR A 146 -12.26 16.96 -15.47
C THR A 146 -11.39 17.49 -14.33
N GLY A 147 -10.12 17.05 -14.24
CA GLY A 147 -9.21 17.37 -13.15
C GLY A 147 -9.45 16.54 -11.89
N ALA A 148 -10.33 15.54 -11.94
CA ALA A 148 -10.52 14.64 -10.81
C ALA A 148 -9.34 13.65 -10.69
N ILE A 149 -8.80 13.55 -9.48
CA ILE A 149 -7.69 12.66 -9.14
C ILE A 149 -8.26 11.47 -8.41
N ARG A 150 -8.04 10.29 -8.99
CA ARG A 150 -8.43 8.99 -8.42
C ARG A 150 -7.22 8.29 -7.86
N PHE A 151 -7.38 7.67 -6.70
CA PHE A 151 -6.41 6.74 -6.15
C PHE A 151 -7.01 5.34 -6.16
N ARG A 152 -6.24 4.38 -6.67
CA ARG A 152 -6.61 2.97 -6.74
C ARG A 152 -5.53 2.13 -6.10
N ILE A 153 -5.95 1.22 -5.25
CA ILE A 153 -5.13 0.14 -4.69
C ILE A 153 -5.69 -1.17 -5.22
N GLU A 154 -4.89 -1.92 -5.96
CA GLU A 154 -5.30 -3.21 -6.54
C GLU A 154 -4.34 -4.30 -6.13
N ALA A 155 -4.87 -5.37 -5.55
CA ALA A 155 -4.09 -6.51 -5.09
C ALA A 155 -4.53 -7.82 -5.73
N ARG A 156 -3.54 -8.64 -6.08
CA ARG A 156 -3.71 -10.06 -6.44
C ARG A 156 -2.79 -10.86 -5.54
N TRP A 157 -3.38 -11.67 -4.69
CA TRP A 157 -2.62 -12.34 -3.66
C TRP A 157 -3.23 -13.67 -3.25
N LYS A 158 -2.40 -14.50 -2.64
CA LYS A 158 -2.80 -15.70 -1.90
C LYS A 158 -2.06 -15.77 -0.57
N HIS A 159 -2.53 -16.62 0.33
CA HIS A 159 -1.87 -16.81 1.62
C HIS A 159 -0.44 -17.29 1.43
N GLY A 160 0.49 -16.61 2.07
CA GLY A 160 1.89 -17.01 2.20
C GLY A 160 2.14 -17.93 3.39
N GLN A 161 3.39 -17.98 3.81
CA GLN A 161 3.79 -18.80 4.98
C GLN A 161 3.60 -18.02 6.28
N LEU A 162 2.47 -18.23 6.95
CA LEU A 162 2.25 -17.69 8.28
C LEU A 162 3.02 -18.50 9.34
N PRO A 163 3.61 -17.85 10.36
CA PRO A 163 4.58 -18.47 11.26
C PRO A 163 3.97 -19.54 12.19
N ASN A 164 2.65 -19.51 12.41
CA ASN A 164 1.97 -20.43 13.32
C ASN A 164 0.48 -20.58 12.99
N TRP A 165 -0.15 -21.62 13.54
CA TRP A 165 -1.55 -21.96 13.25
C TRP A 165 -2.56 -20.90 13.72
N TRP A 166 -2.31 -20.25 14.86
CA TRP A 166 -3.21 -19.20 15.36
C TRP A 166 -3.10 -17.90 14.56
N SER A 167 -1.92 -17.59 14.01
CA SER A 167 -1.79 -16.51 13.00
C SER A 167 -2.61 -16.80 11.75
N ARG A 168 -2.66 -18.06 11.30
CA ARG A 168 -3.50 -18.46 10.16
C ARG A 168 -4.97 -18.25 10.45
N LEU A 169 -5.44 -18.67 11.62
CA LEU A 169 -6.83 -18.49 12.04
C LEU A 169 -7.19 -17.01 12.16
N GLY A 170 -6.36 -16.21 12.87
CA GLY A 170 -6.56 -14.77 13.02
C GLY A 170 -6.51 -14.03 11.69
N PHE A 171 -5.59 -14.39 10.81
CA PHE A 171 -5.48 -13.80 9.48
C PHE A 171 -6.72 -14.10 8.65
N SER A 172 -7.22 -15.34 8.64
CA SER A 172 -8.43 -15.73 7.91
C SER A 172 -9.68 -14.98 8.39
N LEU A 173 -9.81 -14.75 9.70
CA LEU A 173 -11.00 -14.11 10.28
C LEU A 173 -10.96 -12.57 10.18
N LEU A 174 -9.78 -11.98 10.26
CA LEU A 174 -9.65 -10.52 10.46
C LEU A 174 -9.05 -9.79 9.26
N SER A 175 -8.36 -10.48 8.34
CA SER A 175 -7.65 -9.83 7.23
C SER A 175 -8.53 -8.90 6.41
N GLY A 176 -9.70 -9.36 6.00
CA GLY A 176 -10.62 -8.57 5.18
C GLY A 176 -11.14 -7.31 5.89
N HIS A 177 -11.32 -7.33 7.21
CA HIS A 177 -11.71 -6.14 7.97
C HIS A 177 -10.53 -5.16 8.08
N TYR A 178 -9.34 -5.65 8.42
CA TYR A 178 -8.14 -4.82 8.55
C TYR A 178 -7.71 -4.24 7.21
N GLN A 179 -7.76 -5.01 6.12
CA GLN A 179 -7.47 -4.53 4.77
C GLN A 179 -8.43 -3.40 4.38
N ARG A 180 -9.76 -3.59 4.49
CA ARG A 180 -10.73 -2.53 4.18
C ARG A 180 -10.52 -1.28 5.03
N ARG A 181 -10.22 -1.43 6.31
CA ARG A 181 -9.92 -0.29 7.19
C ARG A 181 -8.65 0.44 6.75
N TRP A 182 -7.58 -0.30 6.45
CA TRP A 182 -6.33 0.29 5.97
C TRP A 182 -6.51 1.01 4.63
N HIS A 183 -7.21 0.40 3.65
CA HIS A 183 -7.53 1.04 2.38
C HIS A 183 -8.28 2.37 2.58
N ARG A 184 -9.35 2.40 3.38
CA ARG A 184 -10.07 3.66 3.68
C ARG A 184 -9.16 4.72 4.28
N GLN A 185 -8.27 4.33 5.20
CA GLN A 185 -7.30 5.24 5.78
C GLN A 185 -6.28 5.72 4.75
N ALA A 186 -5.80 4.84 3.86
CA ALA A 186 -4.85 5.16 2.80
C ALA A 186 -5.43 6.20 1.84
N HIS A 187 -6.65 5.98 1.35
CA HIS A 187 -7.35 6.94 0.48
C HIS A 187 -7.54 8.30 1.16
N ARG A 188 -8.01 8.31 2.41
CA ARG A 188 -8.21 9.55 3.17
C ARG A 188 -6.90 10.29 3.42
N ARG A 189 -5.82 9.58 3.77
CA ARG A 189 -4.50 10.20 4.02
C ARG A 189 -3.93 10.79 2.75
N LEU A 190 -4.01 10.06 1.62
CA LEU A 190 -3.53 10.58 0.35
C LEU A 190 -4.33 11.80 -0.11
N SER A 191 -5.65 11.83 0.11
CA SER A 191 -6.48 13.01 -0.13
C SER A 191 -6.01 14.23 0.68
N LEU A 192 -5.76 14.07 1.98
CA LEU A 192 -5.24 15.15 2.81
C LEU A 192 -3.87 15.66 2.32
N LEU A 193 -2.98 14.75 1.95
CA LEU A 193 -1.65 15.11 1.43
C LEU A 193 -1.74 15.81 0.08
N ALA A 194 -2.60 15.34 -0.83
CA ALA A 194 -2.83 15.98 -2.12
C ALA A 194 -3.38 17.40 -1.95
N CYS A 195 -4.45 17.57 -1.17
CA CYS A 195 -5.14 18.85 -1.03
C CYS A 195 -4.34 19.86 -0.19
N TYR A 196 -3.74 19.42 0.90
CA TYR A 196 -3.16 20.33 1.90
C TYR A 196 -1.64 20.21 2.08
N GLY A 197 -1.00 19.24 1.43
CA GLY A 197 0.43 18.94 1.64
C GLY A 197 0.77 18.46 3.06
N SER A 198 -0.23 18.23 3.90
CA SER A 198 -0.07 17.90 5.33
C SER A 198 -1.19 16.98 5.82
N LEU A 199 -0.89 16.20 6.86
CA LEU A 199 -1.87 15.37 7.57
C LEU A 199 -2.51 16.11 8.75
N ALA A 200 -2.10 17.37 9.02
CA ALA A 200 -2.76 18.20 9.99
C ALA A 200 -4.21 18.49 9.55
N ARG A 201 -5.11 18.61 10.51
CA ARG A 201 -6.49 18.97 10.21
C ARG A 201 -6.50 20.37 9.55
N PRO A 202 -7.14 20.53 8.38
CA PRO A 202 -7.20 21.83 7.73
C PRO A 202 -7.89 22.85 8.66
N PRO A 203 -7.51 24.13 8.62
CA PRO A 203 -8.22 25.19 9.30
C PRO A 203 -9.71 25.15 8.95
N ARG A 204 -10.59 25.45 9.90
CA ARG A 204 -12.05 25.43 9.69
C ARG A 204 -12.52 26.41 8.60
N ASP A 205 -11.70 27.38 8.26
CA ASP A 205 -12.00 28.47 7.33
C ASP A 205 -11.50 28.25 5.90
N ALA A 206 -10.95 27.08 5.59
CA ALA A 206 -10.65 26.68 4.21
C ALA A 206 -11.96 26.31 3.47
N ALA A 207 -12.87 27.29 3.42
CA ALA A 207 -14.23 27.19 2.89
C ALA A 207 -14.30 27.22 1.36
N GLY A 208 -13.51 26.39 0.70
CA GLY A 208 -13.58 26.18 -0.73
C GLY A 208 -13.33 24.75 -1.16
N LEU A 209 -12.58 23.99 -0.36
CA LEU A 209 -12.36 22.56 -0.55
C LEU A 209 -13.25 21.84 0.48
N THR A 210 -14.50 21.62 0.12
CA THR A 210 -15.37 20.73 0.89
C THR A 210 -14.66 19.38 0.97
N HIS A 211 -14.14 19.07 2.12
CA HIS A 211 -13.69 17.73 2.49
C HIS A 211 -14.94 16.83 2.56
N GLN A 212 -15.53 16.57 1.38
CA GLN A 212 -16.50 15.50 1.21
C GLN A 212 -15.76 14.23 1.62
N GLY A 213 -16.32 13.47 2.52
CA GLY A 213 -15.72 12.23 2.98
C GLY A 213 -15.33 11.40 1.76
N VAL A 214 -14.06 10.97 1.71
CA VAL A 214 -13.56 10.13 0.62
C VAL A 214 -14.38 8.85 0.62
N ASP A 215 -15.25 8.71 -0.40
CA ASP A 215 -16.07 7.52 -0.58
C ASP A 215 -15.24 6.45 -1.30
N VAL A 216 -14.93 5.38 -0.59
CA VAL A 216 -14.07 4.31 -1.08
C VAL A 216 -14.91 3.14 -1.58
N THR A 217 -14.90 2.92 -2.87
CA THR A 217 -15.52 1.76 -3.51
C THR A 217 -14.58 0.56 -3.45
N PHE A 218 -15.12 -0.60 -3.10
CA PHE A 218 -14.40 -1.88 -3.10
C PHE A 218 -15.00 -2.81 -4.15
N THR A 219 -14.17 -3.32 -5.03
CA THR A 219 -14.56 -4.32 -6.03
C THR A 219 -13.78 -5.61 -5.80
N TYR A 220 -14.51 -6.71 -5.65
CA TYR A 220 -13.96 -8.05 -5.53
C TYR A 220 -14.24 -8.81 -6.83
N TYR A 221 -13.19 -9.37 -7.40
CA TYR A 221 -13.32 -10.22 -8.58
C TYR A 221 -13.53 -11.65 -8.08
N THR A 222 -14.81 -12.02 -7.89
CA THR A 222 -15.19 -13.42 -7.65
C THR A 222 -15.27 -14.15 -8.99
N LYS A 223 -14.81 -15.37 -9.00
CA LYS A 223 -15.11 -16.34 -10.07
C LYS A 223 -16.26 -17.18 -9.69
#